data_d8e9aa8e0ee095b7a1b461375ca64fa9
#
_entry.id   d8e9aa8e0ee095b7a1b461375ca64fa9
#
_cell.length_a   1.000
_cell.length_b   1.000
_cell.length_c   1.000
_cell.angle_alpha   90.00
_cell.angle_beta   90.00
_cell.angle_gamma   90.00
#
_symmetry.space_group_name_H-M   'P 1'
#
loop_
_entity.id
_entity.type
_entity.pdbx_description
1 polymer ?
#
loop_
_entity_poly.entity_id
_entity_poly.type
_entity_poly.pdbx_seq_one_letter_code
_entity_poly.pdbx_strand_id
1 'polypeptide(L)'
;MSRQALVAILTALFAAVVQADSTPADAPDKAAQVLYPAAPQNAQKGAPEHFTGEVRVDRLFPANDSAHYSGAYVTFRPGARSAWHLHPAGQHLIVTSGMALTGTRDGKVIRANVGDTVWCPPGLEHWHGATPDAAMTHLVITGVRDGKNVVWQEHVTDAQYRGQP
;
A
#
# COMPACT_ATOMS: atom_id res chain seq x y z
N MET A 1 11.83 -24.23 96.44
CA MET A 1 10.71 -23.43 95.88
C MET A 1 11.24 -22.67 94.68
N SER A 2 11.03 -23.23 93.48
CA SER A 2 11.57 -22.69 92.22
C SER A 2 10.44 -22.05 91.44
N ARG A 3 10.54 -20.76 91.11
CA ARG A 3 9.62 -20.04 90.27
C ARG A 3 10.19 -20.08 88.85
N GLN A 4 9.50 -20.80 87.97
CA GLN A 4 9.76 -20.76 86.53
C GLN A 4 9.10 -19.55 85.96
N ALA A 5 9.87 -18.69 85.27
CA ALA A 5 9.36 -17.58 84.53
C ALA A 5 9.09 -18.03 83.06
N LEU A 6 7.85 -17.89 82.60
CA LEU A 6 7.41 -18.16 81.25
C LEU A 6 7.76 -16.95 80.39
N VAL A 7 8.65 -17.13 79.43
CA VAL A 7 8.95 -16.11 78.37
C VAL A 7 8.04 -16.36 77.18
N ALA A 8 7.09 -15.46 76.96
CA ALA A 8 6.27 -15.48 75.78
C ALA A 8 7.01 -14.78 74.60
N ILE A 9 7.33 -15.54 73.59
CA ILE A 9 7.91 -15.03 72.36
C ILE A 9 6.78 -14.57 71.44
N LEU A 10 6.69 -13.26 71.24
CA LEU A 10 5.68 -12.65 70.30
C LEU A 10 6.32 -12.61 68.91
N THR A 11 5.93 -13.52 68.03
CA THR A 11 6.30 -13.51 66.64
C THR A 11 5.45 -12.50 65.85
N ALA A 12 6.02 -11.35 65.50
CA ALA A 12 5.39 -10.38 64.62
C ALA A 12 5.50 -10.86 63.17
N LEU A 13 4.38 -11.23 62.55
CA LEU A 13 4.29 -11.44 61.11
C LEU A 13 4.32 -10.07 60.41
N PHE A 14 5.39 -9.74 59.73
CA PHE A 14 5.44 -8.65 58.77
C PHE A 14 4.78 -9.14 57.46
N ALA A 15 3.55 -8.72 57.16
CA ALA A 15 2.97 -8.85 55.87
C ALA A 15 3.60 -7.81 54.93
N ALA A 16 4.43 -8.26 53.99
CA ALA A 16 4.94 -7.43 52.91
C ALA A 16 3.79 -7.10 51.98
N VAL A 17 3.31 -5.87 51.99
CA VAL A 17 2.39 -5.33 50.97
C VAL A 17 3.21 -5.13 49.71
N VAL A 18 3.05 -6.04 48.72
CA VAL A 18 3.56 -5.84 47.37
C VAL A 18 2.66 -4.75 46.73
N GLN A 19 3.15 -3.51 46.73
CA GLN A 19 2.57 -2.47 45.89
C GLN A 19 2.84 -2.85 44.45
N ALA A 20 1.78 -3.21 43.73
CA ALA A 20 1.83 -3.30 42.29
C ALA A 20 2.10 -1.90 41.75
N ASP A 21 3.30 -1.71 41.22
CA ASP A 21 3.70 -0.53 40.48
C ASP A 21 2.80 -0.49 39.19
N SER A 22 1.71 0.24 39.26
CA SER A 22 0.88 0.53 38.11
C SER A 22 1.64 1.58 37.31
N THR A 23 2.52 1.12 36.41
CA THR A 23 3.01 1.96 35.30
C THR A 23 1.80 2.57 34.61
N PRO A 24 1.67 3.89 34.51
CA PRO A 24 0.58 4.49 33.74
C PRO A 24 0.67 3.95 32.32
N ALA A 25 -0.44 3.42 31.78
CA ALA A 25 -0.53 3.10 30.37
C ALA A 25 -0.07 4.34 29.60
N ASP A 26 0.92 4.17 28.73
CA ASP A 26 1.46 5.23 27.89
C ASP A 26 0.29 6.04 27.32
N ALA A 27 0.30 7.35 27.59
CA ALA A 27 -0.63 8.25 26.94
C ALA A 27 -0.47 8.07 25.41
N PRO A 28 -1.56 8.03 24.64
CA PRO A 28 -1.47 7.81 23.20
C PRO A 28 -0.47 8.80 22.62
N ASP A 29 0.49 8.26 21.89
CA ASP A 29 1.58 9.03 21.28
C ASP A 29 0.95 10.22 20.53
N LYS A 30 1.42 11.44 20.80
CA LYS A 30 0.83 12.64 20.21
C LYS A 30 0.87 12.48 18.69
N ALA A 31 -0.28 12.59 18.04
CA ALA A 31 -0.37 12.56 16.59
C ALA A 31 0.64 13.55 15.97
N ALA A 32 1.56 13.04 15.17
CA ALA A 32 2.61 13.82 14.52
C ALA A 32 2.49 13.70 13.00
N GLN A 33 2.96 14.73 12.28
CA GLN A 33 3.09 14.65 10.83
C GLN A 33 4.20 13.67 10.47
N VAL A 34 3.94 12.82 9.44
CA VAL A 34 4.92 11.88 8.89
C VAL A 34 5.34 12.36 7.51
N LEU A 35 6.65 12.59 7.34
CA LEU A 35 7.23 12.87 6.02
C LEU A 35 7.65 11.56 5.36
N TYR A 36 7.14 11.30 4.17
CA TYR A 36 7.63 10.27 3.26
C TYR A 36 8.51 10.95 2.20
N PRO A 37 9.84 10.97 2.37
CA PRO A 37 10.72 11.68 1.44
C PRO A 37 10.72 11.00 0.07
N ALA A 38 10.71 11.81 -0.98
CA ALA A 38 10.94 11.33 -2.34
C ALA A 38 12.41 10.91 -2.46
N ALA A 39 12.65 9.61 -2.54
CA ALA A 39 14.01 9.08 -2.55
C ALA A 39 14.20 8.09 -3.71
N PRO A 40 15.34 8.15 -4.42
CA PRO A 40 15.66 7.22 -5.51
C PRO A 40 15.64 5.75 -5.10
N GLN A 41 15.93 5.45 -3.83
CA GLN A 41 15.90 4.09 -3.27
C GLN A 41 14.47 3.50 -3.19
N ASN A 42 13.43 4.32 -3.30
CA ASN A 42 12.05 3.84 -3.36
C ASN A 42 11.64 3.39 -4.77
N ALA A 43 12.49 3.65 -5.76
CA ALA A 43 12.29 3.24 -7.13
C ALA A 43 12.55 1.73 -7.28
N GLN A 44 11.57 1.02 -7.81
CA GLN A 44 11.68 -0.40 -8.12
C GLN A 44 11.42 -0.62 -9.61
N LYS A 45 12.18 -1.52 -10.22
CA LYS A 45 11.85 -2.01 -11.56
C LYS A 45 10.58 -2.85 -11.49
N GLY A 46 9.65 -2.62 -12.42
CA GLY A 46 8.46 -3.46 -12.56
C GLY A 46 8.86 -4.91 -12.80
N ALA A 47 8.27 -5.82 -12.05
CA ALA A 47 8.54 -7.24 -12.14
C ALA A 47 8.03 -7.80 -13.49
N PRO A 48 8.82 -8.61 -14.21
CA PRO A 48 8.45 -9.07 -15.56
C PRO A 48 7.18 -9.92 -15.59
N GLU A 49 6.82 -10.57 -14.49
CA GLU A 49 5.54 -11.31 -14.35
C GLU A 49 4.30 -10.40 -14.33
N HIS A 50 4.48 -9.10 -14.06
CA HIS A 50 3.40 -8.12 -13.91
C HIS A 50 3.42 -7.03 -14.99
N PHE A 51 4.50 -6.94 -15.77
CA PHE A 51 4.67 -5.88 -16.77
C PHE A 51 5.32 -6.42 -18.05
N THR A 52 4.83 -5.93 -19.18
CA THR A 52 5.49 -6.06 -20.49
C THR A 52 6.26 -4.77 -20.76
N GLY A 53 7.53 -4.89 -21.16
CA GLY A 53 8.41 -3.74 -21.38
C GLY A 53 9.04 -3.20 -20.08
N GLU A 54 9.63 -2.01 -20.16
CA GLU A 54 10.35 -1.40 -19.03
C GLU A 54 9.40 -0.48 -18.25
N VAL A 55 9.22 -0.80 -16.96
CA VAL A 55 8.37 -0.05 -16.02
C VAL A 55 9.16 0.24 -14.75
N ARG A 56 8.98 1.44 -14.20
CA ARG A 56 9.51 1.88 -12.91
C ARG A 56 8.37 2.25 -11.99
N VAL A 57 8.45 1.79 -10.75
CA VAL A 57 7.49 2.08 -9.68
C VAL A 57 8.20 2.84 -8.56
N ASP A 58 7.78 4.07 -8.31
CA ASP A 58 8.27 4.91 -7.21
C ASP A 58 7.19 4.99 -6.13
N ARG A 59 7.34 4.24 -5.04
CA ARG A 59 6.38 4.25 -3.93
C ARG A 59 6.46 5.57 -3.17
N LEU A 60 5.30 6.18 -2.92
CA LEU A 60 5.19 7.46 -2.20
C LEU A 60 4.88 7.24 -0.72
N PHE A 61 3.84 6.49 -0.45
CA PHE A 61 3.40 6.18 0.92
C PHE A 61 2.65 4.84 0.96
N PRO A 62 2.77 4.08 2.05
CA PRO A 62 1.98 2.87 2.29
C PRO A 62 0.58 3.20 2.79
N ALA A 63 -0.33 2.22 2.72
CA ALA A 63 -1.56 2.24 3.52
C ALA A 63 -1.22 2.08 5.00
N ASN A 64 -2.10 2.59 5.87
CA ASN A 64 -2.03 2.42 7.32
C ASN A 64 -3.44 2.20 7.90
N ASP A 65 -3.56 2.02 9.22
CA ASP A 65 -4.82 1.69 9.89
C ASP A 65 -5.89 2.79 9.77
N SER A 66 -5.50 4.04 9.51
CA SER A 66 -6.42 5.16 9.32
C SER A 66 -6.65 5.51 7.86
N ALA A 67 -5.70 5.18 6.97
CA ALA A 67 -5.73 5.48 5.55
C ALA A 67 -5.54 4.19 4.73
N HIS A 68 -6.64 3.52 4.42
CA HIS A 68 -6.66 2.24 3.71
C HIS A 68 -6.36 2.40 2.21
N TYR A 69 -5.35 3.19 1.85
CA TYR A 69 -4.88 3.40 0.49
C TYR A 69 -3.38 3.69 0.48
N SER A 70 -2.72 3.37 -0.63
CA SER A 70 -1.31 3.63 -0.90
C SER A 70 -1.15 4.49 -2.14
N GLY A 71 -0.01 5.15 -2.29
CA GLY A 71 0.31 5.96 -3.46
C GLY A 71 1.65 5.58 -4.09
N ALA A 72 1.71 5.66 -5.42
CA ALA A 72 2.95 5.47 -6.17
C ALA A 72 2.91 6.24 -7.50
N TYR A 73 4.07 6.68 -7.98
CA TYR A 73 4.25 6.98 -9.40
C TYR A 73 4.63 5.70 -10.13
N VAL A 74 4.03 5.49 -11.30
CA VAL A 74 4.40 4.39 -12.19
C VAL A 74 4.74 4.97 -13.55
N THR A 75 5.98 4.77 -13.98
CA THR A 75 6.50 5.26 -15.27
C THR A 75 6.66 4.09 -16.21
N PHE A 76 6.05 4.19 -17.37
CA PHE A 76 6.10 3.22 -18.46
C PHE A 76 6.94 3.81 -19.62
N ARG A 77 7.89 3.04 -20.13
CA ARG A 77 8.57 3.38 -21.38
C ARG A 77 7.63 3.16 -22.57
N PRO A 78 7.93 3.69 -23.77
CA PRO A 78 7.10 3.48 -24.96
C PRO A 78 6.74 2.01 -25.16
N GLY A 79 5.45 1.71 -25.36
CA GLY A 79 4.92 0.35 -25.56
C GLY A 79 4.82 -0.52 -24.29
N ALA A 80 5.35 -0.07 -23.15
CA ALA A 80 5.25 -0.80 -21.89
C ALA A 80 3.83 -0.74 -21.30
N ARG A 81 3.40 -1.83 -20.66
CA ARG A 81 2.07 -1.98 -20.08
C ARG A 81 2.06 -2.95 -18.90
N SER A 82 1.06 -2.83 -18.05
CA SER A 82 0.81 -3.82 -16.99
C SER A 82 0.22 -5.12 -17.58
N ALA A 83 0.32 -6.21 -16.85
CA ALA A 83 -0.56 -7.35 -17.01
C ALA A 83 -2.02 -6.96 -16.69
N TRP A 84 -2.98 -7.82 -17.04
CA TRP A 84 -4.34 -7.73 -16.51
C TRP A 84 -4.30 -7.81 -14.99
N HIS A 85 -5.10 -6.98 -14.35
CA HIS A 85 -5.21 -6.98 -12.89
C HIS A 85 -6.50 -6.31 -12.44
N LEU A 86 -6.82 -6.48 -11.17
CA LEU A 86 -7.91 -5.78 -10.51
C LEU A 86 -7.47 -5.30 -9.12
N HIS A 87 -8.20 -4.33 -8.59
CA HIS A 87 -8.01 -3.81 -7.24
C HIS A 87 -9.23 -4.10 -6.38
N PRO A 88 -9.06 -4.81 -5.22
CA PRO A 88 -10.19 -5.15 -4.34
C PRO A 88 -10.95 -3.95 -3.77
N ALA A 89 -10.29 -2.79 -3.65
CA ALA A 89 -10.89 -1.53 -3.16
C ALA A 89 -10.84 -0.39 -4.19
N GLY A 90 -10.50 -0.70 -5.46
CA GLY A 90 -10.42 0.27 -6.56
C GLY A 90 -9.13 1.09 -6.60
N GLN A 91 -8.95 1.81 -7.71
CA GLN A 91 -7.77 2.62 -7.97
C GLN A 91 -8.12 3.88 -8.77
N HIS A 92 -7.50 5.01 -8.41
CA HIS A 92 -7.43 6.19 -9.27
C HIS A 92 -6.09 6.23 -9.99
N LEU A 93 -6.13 6.56 -11.29
CA LEU A 93 -4.97 6.82 -12.15
C LEU A 93 -5.01 8.29 -12.54
N ILE A 94 -4.03 9.08 -12.14
CA ILE A 94 -3.90 10.49 -12.50
C ILE A 94 -2.69 10.64 -13.40
N VAL A 95 -2.89 10.98 -14.67
CA VAL A 95 -1.77 11.12 -15.63
C VAL A 95 -0.97 12.37 -15.31
N THR A 96 0.33 12.22 -15.08
CA THR A 96 1.24 13.33 -14.74
C THR A 96 2.23 13.64 -15.84
N SER A 97 2.46 12.72 -16.79
CA SER A 97 3.32 12.94 -17.96
C SER A 97 2.95 11.99 -19.11
N GLY A 98 3.04 12.46 -20.32
CA GLY A 98 2.73 11.67 -21.53
C GLY A 98 1.24 11.41 -21.72
N MET A 99 0.90 10.27 -22.31
CA MET A 99 -0.47 9.81 -22.53
C MET A 99 -0.63 8.38 -22.06
N ALA A 100 -1.59 8.14 -21.18
CA ALA A 100 -1.92 6.80 -20.71
C ALA A 100 -2.91 6.10 -21.65
N LEU A 101 -2.69 4.80 -21.85
CA LEU A 101 -3.71 3.87 -22.34
C LEU A 101 -4.20 3.04 -21.16
N THR A 102 -5.49 2.79 -21.07
CA THR A 102 -6.08 1.82 -20.15
C THR A 102 -7.20 1.06 -20.85
N GLY A 103 -7.27 -0.26 -20.64
CA GLY A 103 -8.24 -1.10 -21.30
C GLY A 103 -8.96 -2.03 -20.33
N THR A 104 -10.16 -2.44 -20.71
CA THR A 104 -11.04 -3.37 -20.00
C THR A 104 -11.34 -4.60 -20.85
N ARG A 105 -11.85 -5.67 -20.22
CA ARG A 105 -12.09 -6.98 -20.87
C ARG A 105 -13.09 -6.93 -22.03
N ASP A 106 -13.94 -5.91 -22.08
CA ASP A 106 -14.86 -5.66 -23.20
C ASP A 106 -14.17 -5.09 -24.47
N GLY A 107 -12.85 -4.96 -24.45
CA GLY A 107 -12.04 -4.44 -25.57
C GLY A 107 -11.99 -2.92 -25.65
N LYS A 108 -12.68 -2.21 -24.75
CA LYS A 108 -12.63 -0.74 -24.70
C LYS A 108 -11.25 -0.27 -24.21
N VAL A 109 -10.62 0.63 -24.98
CA VAL A 109 -9.38 1.30 -24.62
C VAL A 109 -9.62 2.80 -24.49
N ILE A 110 -9.28 3.36 -23.33
CA ILE A 110 -9.36 4.79 -23.05
C ILE A 110 -7.96 5.39 -23.23
N ARG A 111 -7.91 6.60 -23.82
CA ARG A 111 -6.73 7.47 -23.85
C ARG A 111 -6.95 8.58 -22.83
N ALA A 112 -6.00 8.75 -21.93
CA ALA A 112 -6.03 9.78 -20.91
C ALA A 112 -4.79 10.67 -21.03
N ASN A 113 -5.01 11.99 -21.07
CA ASN A 113 -3.97 13.02 -21.19
C ASN A 113 -3.49 13.47 -19.81
N VAL A 114 -2.42 14.25 -19.77
CA VAL A 114 -1.94 14.87 -18.53
C VAL A 114 -3.06 15.68 -17.86
N GLY A 115 -3.29 15.43 -16.58
CA GLY A 115 -4.36 15.99 -15.77
C GLY A 115 -5.65 15.16 -15.73
N ASP A 116 -5.85 14.26 -16.68
CA ASP A 116 -7.01 13.36 -16.65
C ASP A 116 -6.89 12.35 -15.50
N THR A 117 -8.04 12.00 -14.93
CA THR A 117 -8.17 10.97 -13.90
C THR A 117 -9.09 9.86 -14.38
N VAL A 118 -8.62 8.61 -14.30
CA VAL A 118 -9.41 7.41 -14.55
C VAL A 118 -9.71 6.73 -13.23
N TRP A 119 -10.98 6.40 -13.01
CA TRP A 119 -11.41 5.57 -11.90
C TRP A 119 -11.60 4.12 -12.33
N CYS A 120 -10.87 3.21 -11.71
CA CYS A 120 -11.03 1.75 -11.83
C CYS A 120 -11.76 1.24 -10.58
N PRO A 121 -13.07 0.95 -10.66
CA PRO A 121 -13.85 0.51 -9.51
C PRO A 121 -13.38 -0.86 -8.97
N PRO A 122 -13.75 -1.21 -7.72
CA PRO A 122 -13.41 -2.48 -7.14
C PRO A 122 -13.80 -3.66 -8.01
N GLY A 123 -12.84 -4.59 -8.23
CA GLY A 123 -13.06 -5.81 -9.01
C GLY A 123 -13.06 -5.65 -10.52
N LEU A 124 -12.94 -4.43 -11.06
CA LEU A 124 -12.82 -4.23 -12.50
C LEU A 124 -11.46 -4.74 -13.00
N GLU A 125 -11.48 -5.73 -13.88
CA GLU A 125 -10.29 -6.20 -14.59
C GLU A 125 -9.88 -5.20 -15.65
N HIS A 126 -8.66 -4.70 -15.54
CA HIS A 126 -8.12 -3.68 -16.43
C HIS A 126 -6.61 -3.82 -16.59
N TRP A 127 -6.06 -3.07 -17.51
CA TRP A 127 -4.64 -2.84 -17.68
C TRP A 127 -4.40 -1.36 -17.97
N HIS A 128 -3.17 -0.89 -17.78
CA HIS A 128 -2.74 0.45 -18.15
C HIS A 128 -1.29 0.43 -18.64
N GLY A 129 -0.92 1.43 -19.44
CA GLY A 129 0.42 1.52 -20.03
C GLY A 129 0.63 2.80 -20.82
N ALA A 130 1.80 2.93 -21.41
CA ALA A 130 2.19 4.00 -22.31
C ALA A 130 1.64 3.76 -23.72
N THR A 131 1.65 4.80 -24.58
CA THR A 131 1.49 4.62 -26.01
C THR A 131 2.71 3.94 -26.65
N PRO A 132 2.61 3.39 -27.87
CA PRO A 132 3.75 2.78 -28.56
C PRO A 132 4.96 3.73 -28.72
N ASP A 133 4.68 5.02 -28.86
CA ASP A 133 5.66 6.02 -29.34
C ASP A 133 6.21 6.91 -28.22
N ALA A 134 5.54 7.00 -27.06
CA ALA A 134 5.89 7.90 -25.98
C ALA A 134 5.81 7.26 -24.60
N ALA A 135 6.71 7.62 -23.71
CA ALA A 135 6.66 7.24 -22.31
C ALA A 135 5.48 7.94 -21.60
N MET A 136 5.01 7.34 -20.52
CA MET A 136 3.92 7.86 -19.70
C MET A 136 4.27 7.69 -18.22
N THR A 137 3.85 8.65 -17.39
CA THR A 137 3.84 8.52 -15.92
C THR A 137 2.46 8.88 -15.40
N HIS A 138 1.96 8.08 -14.49
CA HIS A 138 0.78 8.44 -13.70
C HIS A 138 1.05 8.27 -12.20
N LEU A 139 0.34 9.05 -11.40
CA LEU A 139 0.15 8.82 -9.98
C LEU A 139 -1.00 7.82 -9.81
N VAL A 140 -0.79 6.78 -9.03
CA VAL A 140 -1.85 5.86 -8.60
C VAL A 140 -2.15 6.05 -7.12
N ILE A 141 -3.45 6.10 -6.79
CA ILE A 141 -3.96 5.98 -5.43
C ILE A 141 -4.78 4.70 -5.39
N THR A 142 -4.27 3.70 -4.69
CA THR A 142 -4.82 2.34 -4.70
C THR A 142 -5.38 1.98 -3.34
N GLY A 143 -6.67 1.65 -3.31
CA GLY A 143 -7.34 1.18 -2.11
C GLY A 143 -6.84 -0.19 -1.67
N VAL A 144 -6.85 -0.43 -0.35
CA VAL A 144 -6.46 -1.70 0.27
C VAL A 144 -7.69 -2.31 0.95
N ARG A 145 -7.94 -3.59 0.70
CA ARG A 145 -8.97 -4.40 1.37
C ARG A 145 -8.36 -5.73 1.79
N ASP A 146 -8.53 -6.11 3.06
CA ASP A 146 -8.01 -7.35 3.63
C ASP A 146 -6.50 -7.57 3.37
N GLY A 147 -5.72 -6.48 3.51
CA GLY A 147 -4.28 -6.46 3.28
C GLY A 147 -3.86 -6.55 1.81
N LYS A 148 -4.80 -6.54 0.86
CA LYS A 148 -4.54 -6.65 -0.58
C LYS A 148 -4.92 -5.36 -1.29
N ASN A 149 -4.03 -4.89 -2.18
CA ASN A 149 -4.29 -3.75 -3.05
C ASN A 149 -4.39 -4.12 -4.54
N VAL A 150 -3.92 -5.32 -4.94
CA VAL A 150 -3.92 -5.78 -6.33
C VAL A 150 -4.03 -7.30 -6.40
N VAL A 151 -4.73 -7.79 -7.43
CA VAL A 151 -4.75 -9.19 -7.86
C VAL A 151 -4.28 -9.23 -9.30
N TRP A 152 -3.10 -9.78 -9.54
CA TRP A 152 -2.49 -9.91 -10.84
C TRP A 152 -3.04 -11.11 -11.61
N GLN A 153 -3.09 -10.98 -12.93
CA GLN A 153 -3.54 -11.98 -13.87
C GLN A 153 -2.53 -12.11 -15.03
N GLU A 154 -2.94 -12.68 -16.15
CA GLU A 154 -2.10 -12.89 -17.33
C GLU A 154 -1.67 -11.60 -18.02
N HIS A 155 -0.62 -11.67 -18.83
CA HIS A 155 -0.16 -10.54 -19.64
C HIS A 155 -1.20 -10.12 -20.69
N VAL A 156 -1.25 -8.82 -20.94
CA VAL A 156 -2.02 -8.24 -22.05
C VAL A 156 -1.32 -8.56 -23.36
N THR A 157 -2.03 -9.18 -24.30
CA THR A 157 -1.49 -9.46 -25.64
C THR A 157 -1.29 -8.19 -26.45
N ASP A 158 -0.49 -8.26 -27.51
CA ASP A 158 -0.32 -7.13 -28.43
C ASP A 158 -1.62 -6.75 -29.15
N ALA A 159 -2.50 -7.70 -29.42
CA ALA A 159 -3.81 -7.44 -30.01
C ALA A 159 -4.68 -6.62 -29.03
N GLN A 160 -4.82 -7.08 -27.79
CA GLN A 160 -5.57 -6.37 -26.74
C GLN A 160 -5.01 -4.97 -26.46
N TYR A 161 -3.68 -4.83 -26.41
CA TYR A 161 -3.03 -3.52 -26.23
C TYR A 161 -3.38 -2.54 -27.36
N ARG A 162 -3.55 -3.02 -28.59
CA ARG A 162 -3.98 -2.22 -29.75
C ARG A 162 -5.50 -2.04 -29.83
N GLY A 163 -6.26 -2.50 -28.85
CA GLY A 163 -7.73 -2.44 -28.86
C GLY A 163 -8.36 -3.36 -29.91
N GLN A 164 -7.68 -4.44 -30.25
CA GLN A 164 -8.21 -5.49 -31.12
C GLN A 164 -8.77 -6.63 -30.23
N PRO A 165 -9.93 -7.20 -30.57
CA PRO A 165 -10.52 -8.28 -29.78
C PRO A 165 -9.68 -9.57 -29.79
#